data_1301d631d1ecc050ab82da080afdf06f
#
_entry.id   1301d631d1ecc050ab82da080afdf06f
#
_cell.length_a   1.000
_cell.length_b   1.000
_cell.length_c   1.000
_cell.angle_alpha   90.00
_cell.angle_beta   90.00
_cell.angle_gamma   90.00
#
_symmetry.space_group_name_H-M   'P 1'
#
loop_
_entity.id
_entity.type
_entity.pdbx_description
1 polymer ?
#
loop_
_entity_poly.entity_id
_entity_poly.type
_entity_poly.pdbx_seq_one_letter_code
_entity_poly.pdbx_strand_id
1 'polypeptide(L)'
;MSHNQPGPYGGQPPQGGQPGYGYPQQAPPGVPQQPQPGYGYPQAQQPGPYGQQPQAPYGQAPYGGQVPMPPAAPKKKTGLIIGVVVVALAVIAGGAYFLTSGGGSSTSVADDGKTYKLTTPATVLGGTYKKAPNSTEDKMTDDDLKEFEQYGVANPKSAAGSYASGDAAAQKLLSFSGVYGKIEDPAAVVDAMFGKMKTEAAKDKESSGELVGSPKTYTPAGFENGILKCQETKISGESGSAKPTSMPICIWGDHSTVAVVIDMDMAAMMTGKSMSVESAANNAAKLRNDVRVEVK
;
A
#
# COMPACT_ATOMS: atom_id res chain seq x y z
N MET A 1 2.99 31.39 65.01
CA MET A 1 4.38 31.32 65.51
C MET A 1 5.19 30.77 64.35
N SER A 2 5.70 31.67 63.60
CA SER A 2 7.10 32.19 63.58
C SER A 2 8.00 31.27 62.77
N HIS A 3 8.32 31.73 61.60
CA HIS A 3 9.64 32.11 61.10
C HIS A 3 10.51 30.92 60.56
N ASN A 4 11.17 30.92 59.45
CA ASN A 4 11.97 31.95 58.81
C ASN A 4 12.36 31.49 57.38
N GLN A 5 12.27 32.36 56.42
CA GLN A 5 13.18 32.52 55.30
C GLN A 5 14.46 33.21 55.78
N PRO A 6 15.56 33.44 55.05
CA PRO A 6 15.81 33.35 53.60
C PRO A 6 17.27 32.95 53.21
N GLY A 7 17.49 32.86 51.89
CA GLY A 7 18.40 33.64 51.16
C GLY A 7 19.75 33.12 50.72
N PRO A 8 20.41 33.91 49.91
CA PRO A 8 20.83 33.50 48.56
C PRO A 8 22.36 33.53 48.44
N TYR A 9 22.88 33.43 47.25
CA TYR A 9 24.19 33.75 46.65
C TYR A 9 24.64 32.57 45.80
N GLY A 10 24.86 32.69 44.55
CA GLY A 10 25.59 33.70 43.80
C GLY A 10 26.92 33.12 43.38
N GLY A 11 27.10 32.87 42.07
CA GLY A 11 28.39 32.46 41.55
C GLY A 11 28.36 32.39 40.04
N GLN A 12 28.70 33.52 39.40
CA GLN A 12 28.91 33.66 37.95
C GLN A 12 30.28 33.11 37.51
N PRO A 13 30.49 32.93 36.18
CA PRO A 13 31.53 32.09 35.59
C PRO A 13 32.83 32.83 35.32
N PRO A 14 33.90 32.14 34.92
CA PRO A 14 35.00 32.81 34.24
C PRO A 14 34.96 32.57 32.74
N GLN A 15 35.11 33.69 32.10
CA GLN A 15 35.32 33.91 30.67
C GLN A 15 36.84 33.76 30.37
N GLY A 16 37.18 33.35 29.15
CA GLY A 16 38.41 33.81 28.52
C GLY A 16 39.29 32.73 27.92
N GLY A 17 39.53 32.84 26.62
CA GLY A 17 40.68 32.25 25.97
C GLY A 17 40.51 31.88 24.50
N GLN A 18 40.58 32.86 23.59
CA GLN A 18 41.04 32.76 22.20
C GLN A 18 42.44 33.40 22.12
N PRO A 19 43.21 33.26 21.01
CA PRO A 19 43.28 32.33 19.91
C PRO A 19 44.73 31.79 19.69
N GLY A 20 44.92 30.79 18.88
CA GLY A 20 46.23 30.35 18.41
C GLY A 20 46.23 29.99 16.92
N TYR A 21 46.83 30.84 16.12
CA TYR A 21 47.20 30.65 14.74
C TYR A 21 48.36 29.65 14.60
N GLY A 22 48.34 28.75 13.62
CA GLY A 22 49.49 27.95 13.23
C GLY A 22 49.24 27.18 11.94
N TYR A 23 49.77 27.71 10.84
CA TYR A 23 50.05 27.06 9.55
C TYR A 23 51.50 26.55 9.55
N PRO A 24 52.00 25.82 8.55
CA PRO A 24 51.50 24.62 7.83
C PRO A 24 52.56 23.49 7.89
N GLN A 25 52.22 22.25 7.58
CA GLN A 25 53.27 21.27 7.30
C GLN A 25 52.89 20.29 6.20
N GLN A 26 53.61 20.43 5.13
CA GLN A 26 54.17 19.51 4.11
C GLN A 26 53.52 18.14 3.88
N ALA A 27 53.24 17.93 2.63
CA ALA A 27 52.90 16.63 2.00
C ALA A 27 54.15 15.74 1.85
N PRO A 28 54.00 14.39 1.93
CA PRO A 28 55.00 13.45 1.42
C PRO A 28 54.71 13.06 -0.04
N PRO A 29 55.75 12.66 -0.78
CA PRO A 29 55.69 12.49 -2.22
C PRO A 29 55.40 11.04 -2.68
N GLY A 30 54.70 10.91 -3.80
CA GLY A 30 54.96 9.89 -4.76
C GLY A 30 54.19 8.58 -4.68
N VAL A 31 53.13 8.44 -5.50
CA VAL A 31 52.66 7.16 -6.03
C VAL A 31 52.51 7.26 -7.55
N PRO A 32 52.93 6.23 -8.32
CA PRO A 32 52.99 6.31 -9.77
C PRO A 32 51.60 6.26 -10.42
N GLN A 33 51.42 7.05 -11.46
CA GLN A 33 50.26 7.05 -12.35
C GLN A 33 50.14 5.73 -13.12
N GLN A 34 49.00 5.10 -13.07
CA GLN A 34 48.58 4.07 -14.03
C GLN A 34 47.90 4.71 -15.23
N PRO A 35 48.13 4.20 -16.46
CA PRO A 35 47.56 4.81 -17.68
C PRO A 35 46.08 4.47 -17.85
N GLN A 36 45.33 5.51 -18.19
CA GLN A 36 43.91 5.46 -18.56
C GLN A 36 43.75 4.93 -19.99
N PRO A 37 42.85 3.99 -20.28
CA PRO A 37 42.47 3.66 -21.64
C PRO A 37 41.53 4.73 -22.21
N GLY A 38 41.91 5.31 -23.33
CA GLY A 38 41.13 6.29 -24.06
C GLY A 38 39.94 5.63 -24.77
N TYR A 39 38.74 6.17 -24.50
CA TYR A 39 37.57 5.90 -25.32
C TYR A 39 37.49 6.92 -26.44
N GLY A 40 37.77 6.46 -27.66
CA GLY A 40 37.57 7.21 -28.91
C GLY A 40 36.10 7.14 -29.33
N TYR A 41 35.50 8.30 -29.54
CA TYR A 41 34.21 8.44 -30.21
C TYR A 41 34.37 8.29 -31.72
N PRO A 42 33.54 7.54 -32.45
CA PRO A 42 33.44 7.64 -33.88
C PRO A 42 32.57 8.82 -34.27
N GLN A 43 33.13 9.71 -35.06
CA GLN A 43 32.50 10.88 -35.65
C GLN A 43 31.53 10.44 -36.77
N ALA A 44 30.32 11.00 -36.74
CA ALA A 44 29.31 10.82 -37.78
C ALA A 44 29.75 11.46 -39.11
N GLN A 45 29.78 10.70 -40.18
CA GLN A 45 29.92 11.17 -41.55
C GLN A 45 28.55 11.40 -42.19
N GLN A 46 28.43 12.56 -42.82
CA GLN A 46 27.29 13.07 -43.59
C GLN A 46 27.07 12.30 -44.90
N PRO A 47 25.84 12.22 -45.45
CA PRO A 47 25.55 11.51 -46.69
C PRO A 47 25.82 12.37 -47.93
N GLY A 48 26.41 11.77 -48.97
CA GLY A 48 26.48 12.31 -50.31
C GLY A 48 25.59 11.50 -51.27
N PRO A 49 25.19 12.05 -52.42
CA PRO A 49 24.04 11.64 -53.18
C PRO A 49 24.31 10.77 -54.42
N TYR A 50 23.24 10.06 -54.84
CA TYR A 50 23.00 9.45 -56.16
C TYR A 50 23.86 8.28 -56.70
N GLY A 51 23.13 7.20 -57.05
CA GLY A 51 23.62 6.17 -57.97
C GLY A 51 22.71 4.92 -58.04
N GLN A 52 21.76 4.96 -58.95
CA GLN A 52 21.17 3.89 -59.79
C GLN A 52 21.17 2.42 -59.36
N GLN A 53 19.97 1.86 -59.46
CA GLN A 53 19.65 0.43 -59.54
C GLN A 53 20.40 -0.31 -60.66
N PRO A 54 20.62 -1.62 -60.52
CA PRO A 54 19.96 -2.56 -61.44
C PRO A 54 19.30 -3.78 -60.76
N GLN A 55 18.35 -4.33 -61.51
CA GLN A 55 17.42 -5.40 -61.27
C GLN A 55 18.03 -6.79 -61.00
N ALA A 56 17.17 -7.62 -60.44
CA ALA A 56 17.32 -8.98 -59.99
C ALA A 56 17.78 -10.03 -61.02
N PRO A 57 18.10 -11.23 -60.56
CA PRO A 57 17.23 -12.36 -60.92
C PRO A 57 16.90 -13.29 -59.75
N TYR A 58 15.79 -13.97 -59.95
CA TYR A 58 15.20 -15.08 -59.21
C TYR A 58 16.20 -16.18 -58.86
N GLY A 59 16.12 -16.67 -57.60
CA GLY A 59 16.79 -17.88 -57.15
C GLY A 59 16.18 -18.42 -55.89
N GLN A 60 15.67 -19.60 -55.95
CA GLN A 60 14.93 -20.45 -55.03
C GLN A 60 15.45 -20.45 -53.57
N ALA A 61 14.53 -20.55 -52.64
CA ALA A 61 14.74 -20.82 -51.21
C ALA A 61 15.27 -22.25 -50.96
N PRO A 62 16.08 -22.42 -49.89
CA PRO A 62 16.05 -23.58 -49.07
C PRO A 62 15.65 -23.25 -47.62
N TYR A 63 14.94 -24.18 -47.06
CA TYR A 63 14.43 -24.36 -45.75
C TYR A 63 15.40 -23.99 -44.59
N GLY A 64 14.80 -23.40 -43.53
CA GLY A 64 15.26 -23.62 -42.16
C GLY A 64 16.29 -22.63 -41.61
N GLY A 65 15.84 -21.48 -41.17
CA GLY A 65 16.58 -20.64 -40.24
C GLY A 65 15.60 -20.01 -39.24
N GLN A 66 15.63 -20.50 -38.01
CA GLN A 66 14.95 -19.86 -36.88
C GLN A 66 15.48 -18.42 -36.76
N VAL A 67 14.64 -17.45 -37.03
CA VAL A 67 14.90 -16.05 -36.68
C VAL A 67 14.98 -15.95 -35.16
N PRO A 68 16.09 -15.41 -34.59
CA PRO A 68 16.13 -15.13 -33.17
C PRO A 68 15.03 -14.14 -32.83
N MET A 69 14.15 -14.54 -31.91
CA MET A 69 13.15 -13.62 -31.33
C MET A 69 13.89 -12.42 -30.74
N PRO A 70 13.42 -11.18 -30.97
CA PRO A 70 13.91 -10.01 -30.24
C PRO A 70 13.79 -10.25 -28.74
N PRO A 71 14.77 -9.80 -27.93
CA PRO A 71 14.67 -9.91 -26.49
C PRO A 71 13.36 -9.28 -26.03
N ALA A 72 12.59 -10.03 -25.24
CA ALA A 72 11.35 -9.55 -24.67
C ALA A 72 11.63 -8.24 -23.91
N ALA A 73 10.90 -7.20 -24.22
CA ALA A 73 10.97 -5.93 -23.50
C ALA A 73 10.78 -6.19 -22.01
N PRO A 74 11.53 -5.52 -21.12
CA PRO A 74 11.39 -5.72 -19.68
C PRO A 74 9.96 -5.39 -19.30
N LYS A 75 9.25 -6.39 -18.75
CA LYS A 75 7.90 -6.22 -18.21
C LYS A 75 7.98 -5.15 -17.13
N LYS A 76 7.33 -4.02 -17.36
CA LYS A 76 7.20 -2.95 -16.37
C LYS A 76 6.61 -3.57 -15.09
N LYS A 77 7.31 -3.40 -13.96
CA LYS A 77 6.97 -3.96 -12.64
C LYS A 77 5.76 -3.25 -12.00
N THR A 78 4.71 -3.03 -12.76
CA THR A 78 3.43 -2.50 -12.26
C THR A 78 2.63 -3.57 -11.50
N GLY A 79 3.07 -4.84 -11.58
CA GLY A 79 2.38 -5.97 -10.99
C GLY A 79 2.42 -6.05 -9.45
N LEU A 80 3.32 -5.33 -8.78
CA LEU A 80 3.47 -5.45 -7.33
C LEU A 80 2.36 -4.73 -6.57
N ILE A 81 1.90 -3.59 -7.08
CA ILE A 81 0.79 -2.83 -6.47
C ILE A 81 -0.54 -3.57 -6.72
N ILE A 82 -0.70 -4.17 -7.89
CA ILE A 82 -1.87 -4.99 -8.23
C ILE A 82 -1.88 -6.28 -7.40
N GLY A 83 -0.72 -6.88 -7.11
CA GLY A 83 -0.60 -8.10 -6.30
C GLY A 83 -1.12 -7.94 -4.87
N VAL A 84 -0.87 -6.81 -4.21
CA VAL A 84 -1.35 -6.57 -2.84
C VAL A 84 -2.87 -6.36 -2.79
N VAL A 85 -3.44 -5.71 -3.80
CA VAL A 85 -4.90 -5.53 -3.91
C VAL A 85 -5.58 -6.85 -4.28
N VAL A 86 -4.97 -7.64 -5.17
CA VAL A 86 -5.47 -8.99 -5.54
C VAL A 86 -5.38 -9.97 -4.38
N VAL A 87 -4.35 -9.88 -3.52
CA VAL A 87 -4.27 -10.70 -2.29
C VAL A 87 -5.39 -10.33 -1.32
N ALA A 88 -5.75 -9.04 -1.19
CA ALA A 88 -6.91 -8.64 -0.39
C ALA A 88 -8.23 -9.18 -0.96
N LEU A 89 -8.32 -9.38 -2.29
CA LEU A 89 -9.49 -9.92 -2.98
C LEU A 89 -9.48 -11.47 -3.05
N ALA A 90 -8.31 -12.09 -3.30
CA ALA A 90 -8.17 -13.55 -3.29
C ALA A 90 -8.37 -14.17 -1.91
N VAL A 91 -8.25 -13.36 -0.86
CA VAL A 91 -8.57 -13.72 0.51
C VAL A 91 -10.06 -14.07 0.68
N ILE A 92 -10.91 -13.77 -0.29
CA ILE A 92 -12.35 -14.00 -0.19
C ILE A 92 -12.81 -15.41 -0.67
N ALA A 93 -12.02 -16.22 -1.37
CA ALA A 93 -12.46 -17.48 -2.01
C ALA A 93 -12.12 -18.81 -1.28
N GLY A 94 -12.67 -19.12 -0.14
CA GLY A 94 -12.58 -20.49 0.44
C GLY A 94 -12.67 -20.66 1.94
N GLY A 95 -13.84 -20.80 2.52
CA GLY A 95 -13.89 -21.38 3.85
C GLY A 95 -15.12 -21.22 4.72
N ALA A 96 -16.01 -22.16 4.63
CA ALA A 96 -17.18 -22.31 5.50
C ALA A 96 -16.88 -23.00 6.86
N TYR A 97 -15.71 -22.82 7.46
CA TYR A 97 -15.29 -23.63 8.62
C TYR A 97 -15.19 -22.88 9.95
N PHE A 98 -15.42 -21.57 10.02
CA PHE A 98 -15.07 -20.78 11.21
C PHE A 98 -16.23 -20.33 12.11
N LEU A 99 -17.48 -20.64 11.77
CA LEU A 99 -18.65 -20.19 12.57
C LEU A 99 -18.87 -20.92 13.90
N THR A 100 -18.02 -21.92 14.27
CA THR A 100 -18.26 -22.73 15.48
C THR A 100 -17.19 -22.70 16.55
N SER A 101 -16.12 -21.91 16.41
CA SER A 101 -14.98 -21.96 17.35
C SER A 101 -14.32 -20.61 17.60
N GLY A 102 -15.04 -19.64 18.13
CA GLY A 102 -14.42 -18.37 18.53
C GLY A 102 -15.30 -17.63 19.51
N GLY A 103 -15.04 -17.80 20.82
CA GLY A 103 -15.58 -16.94 21.85
C GLY A 103 -15.12 -15.50 21.68
N GLY A 104 -15.71 -14.78 20.73
CA GLY A 104 -15.59 -13.35 20.57
C GLY A 104 -16.71 -12.69 21.39
N SER A 105 -16.35 -11.80 22.31
CA SER A 105 -17.33 -10.89 22.91
C SER A 105 -18.08 -10.24 21.77
N SER A 106 -19.36 -10.53 21.62
CA SER A 106 -20.24 -9.90 20.65
C SER A 106 -20.36 -8.42 20.98
N THR A 107 -19.51 -7.61 20.40
CA THR A 107 -19.67 -6.15 20.42
C THR A 107 -20.84 -5.86 19.50
N SER A 108 -22.03 -5.68 20.08
CA SER A 108 -23.21 -5.32 19.31
C SER A 108 -22.96 -3.97 18.64
N VAL A 109 -23.04 -3.96 17.32
CA VAL A 109 -22.97 -2.73 16.53
C VAL A 109 -24.35 -2.08 16.56
N ALA A 110 -24.41 -0.79 16.87
CA ALA A 110 -25.69 -0.07 16.87
C ALA A 110 -26.23 0.04 15.43
N ASP A 111 -27.53 -0.23 15.27
CA ASP A 111 -28.25 -0.04 14.01
C ASP A 111 -28.91 1.35 14.02
N ASP A 112 -28.60 2.18 13.02
CA ASP A 112 -29.21 3.49 12.86
C ASP A 112 -30.54 3.43 12.07
N GLY A 113 -30.99 2.22 11.70
CA GLY A 113 -32.22 1.98 10.94
C GLY A 113 -32.17 2.44 9.50
N LYS A 114 -31.00 2.79 8.97
CA LYS A 114 -30.80 3.27 7.62
C LYS A 114 -30.08 2.23 6.76
N THR A 115 -30.37 2.29 5.47
CA THR A 115 -29.69 1.44 4.49
C THR A 115 -28.68 2.26 3.71
N TYR A 116 -27.50 1.69 3.49
CA TYR A 116 -26.42 2.36 2.76
C TYR A 116 -25.90 1.49 1.63
N LYS A 117 -25.35 2.17 0.62
CA LYS A 117 -24.56 1.57 -0.47
C LYS A 117 -23.16 2.15 -0.48
N LEU A 118 -22.23 1.40 -1.04
CA LEU A 118 -20.88 1.89 -1.33
C LEU A 118 -20.84 2.55 -2.70
N THR A 119 -20.12 3.66 -2.80
CA THR A 119 -19.88 4.41 -4.03
C THR A 119 -18.41 4.76 -4.17
N THR A 120 -18.00 5.24 -5.35
CA THR A 120 -16.62 5.63 -5.64
C THR A 120 -16.57 7.10 -6.09
N PRO A 121 -16.67 8.07 -5.15
CA PRO A 121 -16.64 9.49 -5.49
C PRO A 121 -15.30 9.89 -6.14
N ALA A 122 -15.27 11.02 -6.84
CA ALA A 122 -14.06 11.49 -7.51
C ALA A 122 -12.92 11.87 -6.55
N THR A 123 -13.28 12.27 -5.32
CA THR A 123 -12.33 12.62 -4.25
C THR A 123 -12.82 12.11 -2.91
N VAL A 124 -11.88 11.84 -1.99
CA VAL A 124 -12.17 11.42 -0.62
C VAL A 124 -11.23 12.13 0.37
N LEU A 125 -11.50 11.99 1.67
CA LEU A 125 -10.75 12.59 2.77
C LEU A 125 -10.63 14.13 2.60
N GLY A 126 -11.80 14.78 2.40
CA GLY A 126 -11.86 16.22 2.23
C GLY A 126 -11.18 16.75 0.95
N GLY A 127 -11.13 15.93 -0.10
CA GLY A 127 -10.50 16.28 -1.38
C GLY A 127 -8.99 16.03 -1.43
N THR A 128 -8.39 15.53 -0.33
CA THR A 128 -6.95 15.23 -0.27
C THR A 128 -6.56 14.11 -1.22
N TYR A 129 -7.41 13.11 -1.38
CA TYR A 129 -7.19 11.98 -2.28
C TYR A 129 -8.12 12.07 -3.49
N LYS A 130 -7.57 11.86 -4.68
CA LYS A 130 -8.30 11.83 -5.95
C LYS A 130 -8.38 10.40 -6.46
N LYS A 131 -9.50 10.02 -7.09
CA LYS A 131 -9.66 8.70 -7.70
C LYS A 131 -8.54 8.47 -8.71
N ALA A 132 -7.85 7.33 -8.59
CA ALA A 132 -6.74 7.00 -9.47
C ALA A 132 -7.25 6.74 -10.90
N PRO A 133 -6.60 7.31 -11.95
CA PRO A 133 -7.11 7.25 -13.33
C PRO A 133 -7.18 5.84 -13.92
N ASN A 134 -6.37 4.93 -13.38
CA ASN A 134 -6.32 3.53 -13.83
C ASN A 134 -6.86 2.56 -12.77
N SER A 135 -7.68 3.05 -11.83
CA SER A 135 -8.37 2.16 -10.92
C SER A 135 -9.39 1.37 -11.73
N THR A 136 -9.01 0.17 -12.15
CA THR A 136 -9.99 -0.85 -12.48
C THR A 136 -10.84 -1.02 -11.23
N GLU A 137 -12.12 -0.77 -11.35
CA GLU A 137 -13.08 -1.24 -10.36
C GLU A 137 -13.10 -2.76 -10.52
N ASP A 138 -12.15 -3.44 -9.89
CA ASP A 138 -12.12 -4.90 -9.88
C ASP A 138 -13.34 -5.35 -9.10
N LYS A 139 -14.39 -5.63 -9.85
CA LYS A 139 -15.62 -6.17 -9.31
C LYS A 139 -15.31 -7.57 -8.80
N MET A 140 -15.79 -7.86 -7.62
CA MET A 140 -15.77 -9.21 -7.07
C MET A 140 -16.51 -10.16 -8.02
N THR A 141 -16.03 -11.39 -8.10
CA THR A 141 -16.69 -12.44 -8.87
C THR A 141 -17.98 -12.88 -8.18
N ASP A 142 -18.82 -13.60 -8.89
CA ASP A 142 -20.05 -14.18 -8.30
C ASP A 142 -19.73 -15.15 -7.15
N ASP A 143 -18.57 -15.82 -7.21
CA ASP A 143 -18.14 -16.73 -6.14
C ASP A 143 -17.70 -15.95 -4.91
N ASP A 144 -17.03 -14.82 -5.08
CA ASP A 144 -16.70 -13.92 -3.97
C ASP A 144 -17.98 -13.39 -3.29
N LEU A 145 -18.99 -13.02 -4.08
CA LEU A 145 -20.26 -12.55 -3.52
C LEU A 145 -21.00 -13.64 -2.74
N LYS A 146 -21.02 -14.88 -3.23
CA LYS A 146 -21.58 -16.04 -2.51
C LYS A 146 -20.88 -16.28 -1.17
N GLU A 147 -19.60 -16.00 -1.08
CA GLU A 147 -18.88 -16.13 0.17
C GLU A 147 -19.30 -15.07 1.19
N PHE A 148 -19.52 -13.83 0.75
CA PHE A 148 -20.11 -12.81 1.62
C PHE A 148 -21.52 -13.19 2.09
N GLU A 149 -22.31 -13.90 1.26
CA GLU A 149 -23.60 -14.46 1.73
C GLU A 149 -23.39 -15.47 2.85
N GLN A 150 -22.36 -16.32 2.77
CA GLN A 150 -22.01 -17.25 3.85
C GLN A 150 -21.55 -16.55 5.13
N TYR A 151 -20.93 -15.37 5.02
CA TYR A 151 -20.59 -14.55 6.18
C TYR A 151 -21.78 -13.80 6.79
N GLY A 152 -22.95 -13.83 6.16
CA GLY A 152 -24.17 -13.19 6.66
C GLY A 152 -24.50 -11.85 6.01
N VAL A 153 -23.97 -11.58 4.81
CA VAL A 153 -24.38 -10.42 4.00
C VAL A 153 -25.48 -10.85 3.04
N ALA A 154 -26.69 -10.39 3.21
CA ALA A 154 -27.79 -10.75 2.30
C ALA A 154 -27.78 -9.87 1.05
N ASN A 155 -27.85 -10.53 -0.14
CA ASN A 155 -27.85 -9.89 -1.45
C ASN A 155 -26.67 -8.93 -1.67
N PRO A 156 -25.42 -9.39 -1.50
CA PRO A 156 -24.24 -8.55 -1.56
C PRO A 156 -24.03 -7.98 -2.97
N LYS A 157 -23.61 -6.71 -3.01
CA LYS A 157 -23.17 -6.03 -4.23
C LYS A 157 -21.80 -5.44 -3.97
N SER A 158 -20.86 -5.63 -4.90
CA SER A 158 -19.48 -5.18 -4.72
C SER A 158 -19.30 -3.71 -5.09
N ALA A 159 -18.37 -3.07 -4.39
CA ALA A 159 -17.78 -1.79 -4.79
C ALA A 159 -16.31 -1.75 -4.37
N ALA A 160 -15.47 -1.22 -5.26
CA ALA A 160 -14.05 -1.02 -4.99
C ALA A 160 -13.60 0.31 -5.57
N GLY A 161 -12.63 0.94 -4.93
CA GLY A 161 -12.06 2.20 -5.40
C GLY A 161 -10.65 2.40 -4.89
N SER A 162 -9.81 3.00 -5.74
CA SER A 162 -8.44 3.36 -5.42
C SER A 162 -8.24 4.85 -5.63
N TYR A 163 -7.56 5.47 -4.69
CA TYR A 163 -7.32 6.90 -4.62
C TYR A 163 -5.85 7.19 -4.39
N ALA A 164 -5.38 8.29 -4.95
CA ALA A 164 -4.01 8.73 -4.79
C ALA A 164 -3.93 10.17 -4.29
N SER A 165 -2.90 10.47 -3.53
CA SER A 165 -2.56 11.79 -3.02
C SER A 165 -1.06 12.02 -3.15
N GLY A 166 -0.62 13.27 -3.26
CA GLY A 166 0.78 13.61 -3.45
C GLY A 166 1.26 13.50 -4.89
N ASP A 167 2.50 13.87 -5.11
CA ASP A 167 3.20 13.70 -6.39
C ASP A 167 3.83 12.31 -6.52
N ALA A 168 4.44 12.02 -7.68
CA ALA A 168 5.02 10.71 -7.96
C ALA A 168 6.13 10.28 -6.96
N ALA A 169 6.80 11.24 -6.31
CA ALA A 169 7.90 10.96 -5.36
C ALA A 169 7.39 10.72 -3.93
N ALA A 170 6.22 11.30 -3.59
CA ALA A 170 5.60 11.22 -2.26
C ALA A 170 4.15 10.69 -2.32
N GLN A 171 3.89 9.79 -3.26
CA GLN A 171 2.55 9.27 -3.51
C GLN A 171 2.05 8.45 -2.32
N LYS A 172 0.84 8.74 -1.90
CA LYS A 172 0.05 7.91 -0.98
C LYS A 172 -1.10 7.28 -1.75
N LEU A 173 -1.36 6.03 -1.45
CA LEU A 173 -2.42 5.24 -2.07
C LEU A 173 -3.39 4.80 -0.98
N LEU A 174 -4.66 5.03 -1.20
CA LEU A 174 -5.75 4.60 -0.33
C LEU A 174 -6.75 3.83 -1.18
N SER A 175 -7.00 2.58 -0.83
CA SER A 175 -7.94 1.75 -1.56
C SER A 175 -8.92 1.06 -0.62
N PHE A 176 -10.10 0.79 -1.15
CA PHE A 176 -11.07 -0.07 -0.49
C PHE A 176 -11.66 -1.07 -1.47
N SER A 177 -12.02 -2.22 -0.94
CA SER A 177 -12.80 -3.23 -1.63
C SER A 177 -13.80 -3.83 -0.65
N GLY A 178 -15.06 -3.89 -1.01
CA GLY A 178 -16.09 -4.34 -0.11
C GLY A 178 -17.42 -4.61 -0.78
N VAL A 179 -18.40 -4.94 0.05
CA VAL A 179 -19.77 -5.21 -0.37
C VAL A 179 -20.76 -4.39 0.45
N TYR A 180 -21.92 -4.19 -0.12
CA TYR A 180 -23.09 -3.65 0.56
C TYR A 180 -24.30 -4.54 0.34
N GLY A 181 -25.11 -4.66 1.37
CA GLY A 181 -26.30 -5.51 1.48
C GLY A 181 -26.83 -5.46 2.91
N LYS A 182 -27.81 -6.28 3.26
CA LYS A 182 -28.26 -6.36 4.67
C LYS A 182 -27.30 -7.24 5.46
N ILE A 183 -26.80 -6.73 6.57
CA ILE A 183 -25.86 -7.40 7.47
C ILE A 183 -26.46 -7.43 8.87
N GLU A 184 -26.74 -8.63 9.39
CA GLU A 184 -27.35 -8.76 10.72
C GLU A 184 -26.32 -8.66 11.84
N ASP A 185 -25.15 -9.24 11.66
CA ASP A 185 -24.02 -9.19 12.60
C ASP A 185 -22.75 -8.68 11.92
N PRO A 186 -22.55 -7.36 11.87
CA PRO A 186 -21.35 -6.78 11.26
C PRO A 186 -20.04 -7.22 11.93
N ALA A 187 -20.06 -7.50 13.22
CA ALA A 187 -18.87 -7.91 13.95
C ALA A 187 -18.43 -9.32 13.53
N ALA A 188 -19.38 -10.24 13.38
CA ALA A 188 -19.11 -11.59 12.90
C ALA A 188 -18.56 -11.59 11.47
N VAL A 189 -19.11 -10.75 10.59
CA VAL A 189 -18.61 -10.62 9.20
C VAL A 189 -17.16 -10.13 9.18
N VAL A 190 -16.84 -9.09 9.95
CA VAL A 190 -15.46 -8.55 10.05
C VAL A 190 -14.51 -9.61 10.60
N ASP A 191 -14.93 -10.37 11.61
CA ASP A 191 -14.10 -11.43 12.20
C ASP A 191 -13.89 -12.60 11.23
N ALA A 192 -14.90 -13.00 10.46
CA ALA A 192 -14.80 -14.01 9.42
C ALA A 192 -13.79 -13.58 8.34
N MET A 193 -13.82 -12.32 7.91
CA MET A 193 -12.85 -11.78 6.94
C MET A 193 -11.42 -11.84 7.46
N PHE A 194 -11.15 -11.43 8.71
CA PHE A 194 -9.82 -11.56 9.30
C PHE A 194 -9.40 -13.02 9.48
N GLY A 195 -10.34 -13.91 9.86
CA GLY A 195 -10.11 -15.33 9.96
C GLY A 195 -9.65 -15.94 8.64
N LYS A 196 -10.28 -15.54 7.55
CA LYS A 196 -9.89 -15.93 6.21
C LYS A 196 -8.51 -15.37 5.83
N MET A 197 -8.27 -14.08 6.00
CA MET A 197 -6.94 -13.48 5.75
C MET A 197 -5.84 -14.27 6.46
N LYS A 198 -6.06 -14.67 7.71
CA LYS A 198 -5.13 -15.49 8.48
C LYS A 198 -4.90 -16.85 7.83
N THR A 199 -5.96 -17.48 7.35
CA THR A 199 -5.88 -18.80 6.70
C THR A 199 -5.11 -18.72 5.37
N GLU A 200 -5.37 -17.70 4.56
CA GLU A 200 -4.67 -17.51 3.28
C GLU A 200 -3.20 -17.12 3.49
N ALA A 201 -2.89 -16.23 4.44
CA ALA A 201 -1.52 -15.88 4.78
C ALA A 201 -0.71 -17.09 5.30
N ALA A 202 -1.37 -18.07 5.91
CA ALA A 202 -0.70 -19.32 6.33
C ALA A 202 -0.37 -20.24 5.15
N LYS A 203 -1.17 -20.20 4.06
CA LYS A 203 -0.97 -21.01 2.85
C LYS A 203 0.12 -20.42 1.94
N ASP A 204 0.14 -19.12 1.81
CA ASP A 204 1.07 -18.40 0.92
C ASP A 204 1.79 -17.26 1.66
N LYS A 205 2.91 -17.63 2.28
CA LYS A 205 3.73 -16.70 3.06
C LYS A 205 4.56 -15.75 2.19
N GLU A 206 4.78 -16.08 0.92
CA GLU A 206 5.62 -15.28 0.03
C GLU A 206 4.84 -14.11 -0.57
N SER A 207 3.58 -14.32 -0.94
CA SER A 207 2.77 -13.30 -1.61
C SER A 207 1.85 -12.52 -0.66
N SER A 208 1.43 -13.14 0.45
CA SER A 208 0.42 -12.54 1.36
C SER A 208 1.01 -11.67 2.47
N GLY A 209 2.32 -11.73 2.68
CA GLY A 209 2.94 -11.11 3.85
C GLY A 209 2.62 -11.84 5.17
N GLU A 210 3.22 -11.39 6.26
CA GLU A 210 3.04 -11.95 7.60
C GLU A 210 2.09 -11.08 8.43
N LEU A 211 0.97 -11.66 8.90
CA LEU A 211 0.07 -10.98 9.83
C LEU A 211 0.70 -10.88 11.22
N VAL A 212 0.75 -9.69 11.79
CA VAL A 212 1.35 -9.41 13.10
C VAL A 212 0.26 -9.29 14.17
N GLY A 213 0.36 -10.14 15.18
CA GLY A 213 -0.58 -10.13 16.30
C GLY A 213 -2.00 -10.56 15.91
N SER A 214 -2.99 -9.86 16.45
CA SER A 214 -4.41 -10.09 16.19
C SER A 214 -5.11 -8.79 15.83
N PRO A 215 -6.24 -8.84 15.10
CA PRO A 215 -7.03 -7.64 14.81
C PRO A 215 -7.45 -6.93 16.10
N LYS A 216 -7.31 -5.60 16.13
CA LYS A 216 -7.74 -4.76 17.27
C LYS A 216 -8.84 -3.81 16.82
N THR A 217 -9.81 -3.58 17.70
CA THR A 217 -10.89 -2.62 17.47
C THR A 217 -10.36 -1.18 17.67
N TYR A 218 -10.76 -0.29 16.77
CA TYR A 218 -10.49 1.14 16.80
C TYR A 218 -11.79 1.92 16.73
N THR A 219 -11.85 3.03 17.45
CA THR A 219 -13.01 3.93 17.47
C THR A 219 -12.58 5.36 17.15
N PRO A 220 -12.20 5.66 15.90
CA PRO A 220 -11.83 7.01 15.50
C PRO A 220 -12.97 7.99 15.69
N ALA A 221 -12.64 9.27 15.87
CA ALA A 221 -13.66 10.32 15.96
C ALA A 221 -14.54 10.36 14.70
N GLY A 222 -15.86 10.41 14.90
CA GLY A 222 -16.85 10.41 13.83
C GLY A 222 -17.10 9.04 13.18
N PHE A 223 -16.57 7.96 13.75
CA PHE A 223 -16.93 6.60 13.35
C PHE A 223 -18.03 6.07 14.26
N GLU A 224 -19.26 6.06 13.77
CA GLU A 224 -20.46 5.67 14.50
C GLU A 224 -21.19 4.52 13.79
N ASN A 225 -22.02 3.80 14.53
CA ASN A 225 -22.89 2.72 14.02
C ASN A 225 -22.14 1.72 13.15
N GLY A 226 -20.98 1.26 13.64
CA GLY A 226 -20.13 0.31 12.94
C GLY A 226 -19.04 -0.24 13.85
N ILE A 227 -18.35 -1.24 13.34
CA ILE A 227 -17.13 -1.79 13.92
C ILE A 227 -15.98 -1.57 12.95
N LEU A 228 -14.83 -1.17 13.46
CA LEU A 228 -13.59 -1.03 12.71
C LEU A 228 -12.50 -1.81 13.42
N LYS A 229 -11.95 -2.80 12.74
CA LYS A 229 -10.79 -3.54 13.24
C LYS A 229 -9.62 -3.35 12.28
N CYS A 230 -8.41 -3.24 12.82
CA CYS A 230 -7.18 -3.16 12.04
C CYS A 230 -6.15 -4.14 12.57
N GLN A 231 -5.32 -4.66 11.66
CA GLN A 231 -4.20 -5.54 11.95
C GLN A 231 -3.00 -5.11 11.12
N GLU A 232 -1.81 -5.26 11.67
CA GLU A 232 -0.56 -4.99 11.00
C GLU A 232 -0.15 -6.20 10.14
N THR A 233 0.37 -5.93 8.94
CA THR A 233 0.94 -6.93 8.04
C THR A 233 2.36 -6.55 7.70
N LYS A 234 3.32 -7.45 7.89
CA LYS A 234 4.69 -7.28 7.41
C LYS A 234 4.80 -7.73 5.96
N ILE A 235 5.32 -6.87 5.13
CA ILE A 235 5.61 -7.15 3.73
C ILE A 235 7.12 -7.31 3.59
N SER A 236 7.55 -8.46 3.12
CA SER A 236 8.94 -8.69 2.74
C SER A 236 9.21 -7.95 1.43
N GLY A 237 10.26 -7.13 1.39
CA GLY A 237 10.64 -6.45 0.15
C GLY A 237 11.11 -7.48 -0.89
N GLU A 238 10.57 -7.40 -2.10
CA GLU A 238 11.09 -8.17 -3.23
C GLU A 238 12.53 -7.77 -3.54
N SER A 239 13.39 -8.76 -3.72
CA SER A 239 14.81 -8.62 -4.09
C SER A 239 15.70 -7.98 -3.02
N GLY A 240 16.03 -8.71 -1.95
CA GLY A 240 17.30 -8.56 -1.19
C GLY A 240 17.75 -7.17 -0.68
N SER A 241 17.13 -6.08 -1.12
CA SER A 241 17.54 -4.70 -0.86
C SER A 241 16.49 -3.86 -0.16
N ALA A 242 15.23 -4.25 -0.14
CA ALA A 242 14.17 -3.51 0.56
C ALA A 242 14.02 -4.01 2.00
N LYS A 243 14.02 -3.07 2.94
CA LYS A 243 13.75 -3.38 4.34
C LYS A 243 12.31 -3.88 4.49
N PRO A 244 12.06 -4.89 5.35
CA PRO A 244 10.69 -5.27 5.69
C PRO A 244 9.91 -4.04 6.16
N THR A 245 8.73 -3.86 5.63
CA THR A 245 7.86 -2.73 5.96
C THR A 245 6.54 -3.25 6.49
N SER A 246 5.97 -2.60 7.49
CA SER A 246 4.64 -2.93 7.98
C SER A 246 3.59 -2.08 7.27
N MET A 247 2.48 -2.72 6.94
CA MET A 247 1.30 -2.08 6.35
C MET A 247 0.06 -2.48 7.16
N PRO A 248 -0.68 -1.53 7.72
CA PRO A 248 -1.93 -1.83 8.39
C PRO A 248 -3.03 -2.15 7.37
N ILE A 249 -3.81 -3.18 7.66
CA ILE A 249 -5.05 -3.52 6.95
C ILE A 249 -6.20 -3.28 7.93
N CYS A 250 -7.18 -2.51 7.51
CA CYS A 250 -8.38 -2.22 8.28
C CYS A 250 -9.62 -2.79 7.60
N ILE A 251 -10.58 -3.25 8.39
CA ILE A 251 -11.89 -3.69 7.92
C ILE A 251 -12.95 -2.99 8.76
N TRP A 252 -13.86 -2.29 8.10
CA TRP A 252 -15.08 -1.83 8.76
C TRP A 252 -16.26 -2.70 8.41
N GLY A 253 -17.23 -2.76 9.33
CA GLY A 253 -18.53 -3.37 9.11
C GLY A 253 -19.63 -2.55 9.78
N ASP A 254 -20.77 -2.42 9.13
CA ASP A 254 -22.03 -1.90 9.67
C ASP A 254 -23.19 -2.69 9.09
N HIS A 255 -24.44 -2.40 9.50
CA HIS A 255 -25.62 -3.16 9.09
C HIS A 255 -25.94 -3.10 7.57
N SER A 256 -25.16 -2.34 6.80
CA SER A 256 -25.37 -2.18 5.36
C SER A 256 -24.09 -2.38 4.52
N THR A 257 -22.91 -2.18 5.12
CA THR A 257 -21.64 -2.16 4.36
C THR A 257 -20.51 -2.85 5.13
N VAL A 258 -19.64 -3.53 4.39
CA VAL A 258 -18.36 -4.05 4.92
C VAL A 258 -17.28 -3.88 3.86
N ALA A 259 -16.10 -3.41 4.26
CA ALA A 259 -14.99 -3.31 3.33
C ALA A 259 -13.62 -3.38 4.00
N VAL A 260 -12.66 -3.93 3.25
CA VAL A 260 -11.23 -3.88 3.54
C VAL A 260 -10.68 -2.55 3.05
N VAL A 261 -9.82 -1.93 3.84
CA VAL A 261 -9.09 -0.70 3.50
C VAL A 261 -7.60 -0.96 3.59
N ILE A 262 -6.89 -0.54 2.57
CA ILE A 262 -5.45 -0.56 2.50
C ILE A 262 -4.97 0.88 2.28
N ASP A 263 -4.09 1.34 3.15
CA ASP A 263 -3.49 2.66 3.11
C ASP A 263 -1.97 2.53 3.04
N MET A 264 -1.37 3.08 1.98
CA MET A 264 0.06 2.96 1.70
C MET A 264 0.69 4.33 1.50
N ASP A 265 1.79 4.59 2.19
CA ASP A 265 2.67 5.73 1.96
C ASP A 265 3.94 5.24 1.26
N MET A 266 4.03 5.46 -0.05
CA MET A 266 5.13 4.95 -0.88
C MET A 266 6.48 5.51 -0.45
N ALA A 267 6.55 6.78 -0.04
CA ALA A 267 7.79 7.39 0.44
C ALA A 267 8.23 6.81 1.78
N ALA A 268 7.29 6.56 2.69
CA ALA A 268 7.57 5.89 3.96
C ALA A 268 8.07 4.46 3.73
N MET A 269 7.42 3.70 2.84
CA MET A 269 7.83 2.33 2.49
C MET A 269 9.25 2.27 1.92
N MET A 270 9.62 3.19 1.02
CA MET A 270 10.96 3.27 0.46
C MET A 270 12.04 3.55 1.52
N THR A 271 11.69 4.22 2.60
CA THR A 271 12.60 4.53 3.73
C THR A 271 12.53 3.51 4.86
N GLY A 272 11.73 2.43 4.71
CA GLY A 272 11.51 1.42 5.74
C GLY A 272 10.70 1.94 6.93
N LYS A 273 9.94 3.01 6.75
CA LYS A 273 8.99 3.52 7.74
C LYS A 273 7.60 2.93 7.47
N SER A 274 6.89 2.63 8.53
CA SER A 274 5.52 2.11 8.48
C SER A 274 4.54 3.21 8.86
N MET A 275 3.34 3.15 8.28
CA MET A 275 2.21 3.93 8.77
C MET A 275 1.73 3.36 10.10
N SER A 276 1.33 4.20 11.05
CA SER A 276 0.74 3.72 12.29
C SER A 276 -0.66 3.17 12.06
N VAL A 277 -1.03 2.15 12.81
CA VAL A 277 -2.36 1.53 12.71
C VAL A 277 -3.47 2.53 13.06
N GLU A 278 -3.22 3.45 14.01
CA GLU A 278 -4.16 4.52 14.34
C GLU A 278 -4.38 5.48 13.15
N SER A 279 -3.32 5.82 12.42
CA SER A 279 -3.46 6.67 11.22
C SER A 279 -4.30 5.98 10.16
N ALA A 280 -4.04 4.69 9.91
CA ALA A 280 -4.83 3.90 8.98
C ALA A 280 -6.29 3.76 9.41
N ALA A 281 -6.56 3.52 10.70
CA ALA A 281 -7.91 3.49 11.25
C ALA A 281 -8.65 4.82 11.07
N ASN A 282 -7.98 5.94 11.33
CA ASN A 282 -8.55 7.27 11.10
C ASN A 282 -8.88 7.53 9.61
N ASN A 283 -8.00 7.10 8.71
CA ASN A 283 -8.23 7.25 7.27
C ASN A 283 -9.35 6.30 6.79
N ALA A 284 -9.41 5.07 7.30
CA ALA A 284 -10.49 4.13 7.01
C ALA A 284 -11.86 4.66 7.47
N ALA A 285 -11.94 5.27 8.65
CA ALA A 285 -13.17 5.90 9.15
C ALA A 285 -13.64 7.06 8.27
N LYS A 286 -12.72 7.94 7.88
CA LYS A 286 -13.02 9.07 6.96
C LYS A 286 -13.44 8.56 5.59
N LEU A 287 -12.71 7.56 5.05
CA LEU A 287 -13.05 6.95 3.78
C LEU A 287 -14.45 6.35 3.79
N ARG A 288 -14.80 5.58 4.85
CA ARG A 288 -16.15 5.03 5.01
C ARG A 288 -17.22 6.12 4.92
N ASN A 289 -17.01 7.24 5.61
CA ASN A 289 -17.97 8.36 5.59
C ASN A 289 -18.14 8.98 4.19
N ASP A 290 -17.08 9.00 3.37
CA ASP A 290 -17.12 9.55 2.02
C ASP A 290 -17.72 8.58 0.98
N VAL A 291 -17.49 7.27 1.13
CA VAL A 291 -17.94 6.27 0.14
C VAL A 291 -19.30 5.65 0.48
N ARG A 292 -19.76 5.77 1.73
CA ARG A 292 -21.03 5.24 2.22
C ARG A 292 -22.14 6.25 2.00
N VAL A 293 -23.12 5.92 1.18
CA VAL A 293 -24.23 6.81 0.81
C VAL A 293 -25.55 6.17 1.20
N GLU A 294 -26.39 6.94 1.92
CA GLU A 294 -27.73 6.49 2.31
C GLU A 294 -28.60 6.23 1.08
N VAL A 295 -29.30 5.12 1.07
CA VAL A 295 -30.30 4.75 0.04
C VAL A 295 -31.63 5.26 0.53
N LYS A 296 -32.19 6.22 -0.17
CA LYS A 296 -33.52 6.76 0.09
C LYS A 296 -34.60 5.94 -0.60
#